data_90cba51f1c831b05bf8606d989806263
#
_entry.id   90cba51f1c831b05bf8606d989806263
#
_cell.length_a   1.000
_cell.length_b   1.000
_cell.length_c   1.000
_cell.angle_alpha   90.00
_cell.angle_beta   90.00
_cell.angle_gamma   90.00
#
_symmetry.space_group_name_H-M   'P 1'
#
loop_
_entity.id
_entity.type
_entity.pdbx_description
1 polymer ?
#
loop_
_entity_poly.entity_id
_entity_poly.type
_entity_poly.pdbx_seq_one_letter_code
_entity_poly.pdbx_strand_id
1 'polypeptide(L)'
;MENKMNTLEDLVRIIRILRSENGCPWDRVQTHASIRMDMLEEAYEAADAIDKKDMKNLCEELGDVLMQVVFHAEIETEQGGFTMGDVIQGICEKMIYRHPHVFGSGKADTAEEVLINWEELKKKEKRQETQTEVMQSVPEALPAGIPLPPWKTVKAKLMFLKISVATLLSS
;
A
#
# COMPACT_ATOMS: atom_id res chain seq x y z
N MET A 1 6.89 36.20 -10.58
CA MET A 1 6.12 34.96 -10.80
C MET A 1 5.87 34.37 -9.42
N GLU A 2 4.63 34.37 -8.96
CA GLU A 2 4.29 33.67 -7.72
C GLU A 2 4.65 32.19 -7.89
N ASN A 3 5.45 31.69 -6.98
CA ASN A 3 5.90 30.30 -6.95
C ASN A 3 4.69 29.47 -6.46
N LYS A 4 3.73 29.20 -7.36
CA LYS A 4 2.55 28.39 -7.05
C LYS A 4 3.04 26.97 -6.77
N MET A 5 2.86 26.50 -5.55
CA MET A 5 3.14 25.09 -5.21
C MET A 5 2.23 24.17 -6.03
N ASN A 6 2.78 23.14 -6.61
CA ASN A 6 2.02 22.09 -7.28
C ASN A 6 1.18 21.29 -6.28
N THR A 7 0.06 20.77 -6.75
CA THR A 7 -0.87 19.94 -5.98
C THR A 7 -0.86 18.50 -6.49
N LEU A 8 -1.58 17.62 -5.80
CA LEU A 8 -1.79 16.24 -6.28
C LEU A 8 -2.51 16.21 -7.64
N GLU A 9 -3.47 17.13 -7.85
CA GLU A 9 -4.17 17.26 -9.14
C GLU A 9 -3.22 17.69 -10.27
N ASP A 10 -2.23 18.53 -9.94
CA ASP A 10 -1.20 18.89 -10.92
C ASP A 10 -0.34 17.67 -11.28
N LEU A 11 0.04 16.83 -10.31
CA LEU A 11 0.78 15.59 -10.56
C LEU A 11 -0.03 14.63 -11.44
N VAL A 12 -1.30 14.41 -11.12
CA VAL A 12 -2.22 13.58 -11.96
C VAL A 12 -2.26 14.12 -13.39
N ARG A 13 -2.40 15.44 -13.54
CA ARG A 13 -2.41 16.08 -14.86
C ARG A 13 -1.11 15.89 -15.61
N ILE A 14 0.04 15.98 -14.93
CA ILE A 14 1.36 15.77 -15.53
C ILE A 14 1.49 14.34 -16.05
N ILE A 15 1.16 13.33 -15.25
CA ILE A 15 1.23 11.92 -15.65
C ILE A 15 0.29 11.66 -16.84
N ARG A 16 -0.92 12.19 -16.81
CA ARG A 16 -1.88 12.10 -17.94
C ARG A 16 -1.30 12.69 -19.23
N ILE A 17 -0.63 13.83 -19.16
CA ILE A 17 0.02 14.43 -20.32
C ILE A 17 1.16 13.55 -20.81
N LEU A 18 2.01 13.03 -19.92
CA LEU A 18 3.13 12.16 -20.29
C LEU A 18 2.62 10.88 -20.99
N ARG A 19 1.49 10.34 -20.56
CA ARG A 19 0.89 9.13 -21.16
C ARG A 19 0.03 9.40 -22.39
N SER A 20 -0.27 10.66 -22.71
CA SER A 20 -1.11 11.01 -23.87
C SER A 20 -0.44 10.66 -25.21
N GLU A 21 -1.21 10.69 -26.31
CA GLU A 21 -0.75 10.41 -27.67
C GLU A 21 0.48 11.24 -28.07
N ASN A 22 0.50 12.50 -27.66
CA ASN A 22 1.59 13.45 -27.93
C ASN A 22 2.56 13.58 -26.75
N GLY A 23 2.47 12.72 -25.74
CA GLY A 23 3.32 12.75 -24.56
C GLY A 23 4.63 11.99 -24.74
N CYS A 24 5.15 11.43 -23.65
CA CYS A 24 6.38 10.64 -23.66
C CYS A 24 6.16 9.24 -24.25
N PRO A 25 6.92 8.84 -25.29
CA PRO A 25 6.77 7.51 -25.90
C PRO A 25 7.02 6.37 -24.91
N TRP A 26 7.88 6.55 -23.91
CA TRP A 26 8.18 5.56 -22.91
C TRP A 26 7.03 5.44 -21.89
N ASP A 27 6.55 6.55 -21.34
CA ASP A 27 5.46 6.55 -20.36
C ASP A 27 4.15 5.98 -20.92
N ARG A 28 3.85 6.30 -22.18
CA ARG A 28 2.63 5.89 -22.87
C ARG A 28 2.47 4.38 -22.98
N VAL A 29 3.57 3.64 -23.15
CA VAL A 29 3.53 2.17 -23.35
C VAL A 29 3.59 1.38 -22.06
N GLN A 30 3.78 2.04 -20.91
CA GLN A 30 3.86 1.36 -19.63
C GLN A 30 2.53 0.73 -19.24
N THR A 31 2.62 -0.41 -18.57
CA THR A 31 1.52 -1.19 -18.02
C THR A 31 1.76 -1.44 -16.54
N HIS A 32 0.74 -1.90 -15.80
CA HIS A 32 0.91 -2.32 -14.41
C HIS A 32 2.06 -3.33 -14.22
N ALA A 33 2.22 -4.25 -15.18
CA ALA A 33 3.24 -5.28 -15.11
C ALA A 33 4.66 -4.71 -15.33
N SER A 34 4.82 -3.75 -16.26
CA SER A 34 6.12 -3.20 -16.60
C SER A 34 6.70 -2.32 -15.48
N ILE A 35 5.87 -1.52 -14.80
CA ILE A 35 6.30 -0.62 -13.70
C ILE A 35 6.09 -1.22 -12.30
N ARG A 36 5.73 -2.50 -12.21
CA ARG A 36 5.54 -3.18 -10.93
C ARG A 36 6.82 -3.22 -10.09
N MET A 37 7.97 -3.40 -10.73
CA MET A 37 9.26 -3.46 -10.03
C MET A 37 9.69 -2.08 -9.57
N ASP A 38 9.47 -1.05 -10.36
CA ASP A 38 9.78 0.33 -10.03
C ASP A 38 9.06 0.74 -8.72
N MET A 39 7.74 0.43 -8.60
CA MET A 39 7.00 0.68 -7.35
C MET A 39 7.62 -0.01 -6.10
N LEU A 40 8.22 -1.19 -6.26
CA LEU A 40 8.90 -1.88 -5.16
C LEU A 40 10.26 -1.24 -4.87
N GLU A 41 10.99 -0.83 -5.89
CA GLU A 41 12.28 -0.16 -5.79
C GLU A 41 12.14 1.14 -5.00
N GLU A 42 11.23 2.04 -5.41
CA GLU A 42 10.96 3.30 -4.70
C GLU A 42 10.54 3.06 -3.23
N ALA A 43 9.75 2.02 -2.97
CA ALA A 43 9.39 1.69 -1.59
C ALA A 43 10.59 1.20 -0.76
N TYR A 44 11.58 0.52 -1.36
CA TYR A 44 12.81 0.12 -0.68
C TYR A 44 13.75 1.31 -0.49
N GLU A 45 13.84 2.21 -1.45
CA GLU A 45 14.67 3.43 -1.35
C GLU A 45 14.13 4.36 -0.25
N ALA A 46 12.81 4.51 -0.16
CA ALA A 46 12.18 5.21 0.96
C ALA A 46 12.50 4.54 2.31
N ALA A 47 12.49 3.20 2.38
CA ALA A 47 12.86 2.48 3.61
C ALA A 47 14.34 2.67 3.97
N ASP A 48 15.24 2.62 3.00
CA ASP A 48 16.68 2.86 3.17
C ASP A 48 16.97 4.29 3.66
N ALA A 49 16.26 5.29 3.10
CA ALA A 49 16.36 6.67 3.54
C ALA A 49 15.91 6.85 5.01
N ILE A 50 14.88 6.11 5.46
CA ILE A 50 14.45 6.07 6.86
C ILE A 50 15.54 5.48 7.75
N ASP A 51 16.12 4.35 7.37
CA ASP A 51 17.14 3.64 8.14
C ASP A 51 18.41 4.49 8.27
N LYS A 52 18.78 5.21 7.21
CA LYS A 52 19.90 6.16 7.19
C LYS A 52 19.59 7.50 7.86
N LYS A 53 18.33 7.76 8.22
CA LYS A 53 17.84 9.05 8.74
C LYS A 53 18.11 10.22 7.79
N ASP A 54 18.11 9.97 6.49
CA ASP A 54 18.24 10.99 5.45
C ASP A 54 16.87 11.53 5.05
N MET A 55 16.44 12.57 5.77
CA MET A 55 15.12 13.18 5.58
C MET A 55 14.98 13.90 4.23
N LYS A 56 16.08 14.30 3.62
CA LYS A 56 16.05 14.94 2.29
C LYS A 56 15.75 13.87 1.22
N ASN A 57 16.49 12.77 1.26
CA ASN A 57 16.27 11.64 0.38
C ASN A 57 14.88 11.03 0.61
N LEU A 58 14.45 10.85 1.86
CA LEU A 58 13.10 10.36 2.17
C LEU A 58 12.00 11.22 1.53
N CYS A 59 12.17 12.54 1.46
CA CYS A 59 11.20 13.41 0.79
C CYS A 59 11.15 13.16 -0.73
N GLU A 60 12.29 12.87 -1.35
CA GLU A 60 12.42 12.51 -2.76
C GLU A 60 11.73 11.18 -3.02
N GLU A 61 12.12 10.11 -2.32
CA GLU A 61 11.59 8.76 -2.50
C GLU A 61 10.06 8.65 -2.22
N LEU A 62 9.55 9.41 -1.25
CA LEU A 62 8.10 9.49 -1.04
C LEU A 62 7.38 10.15 -2.20
N GLY A 63 8.03 11.07 -2.92
CA GLY A 63 7.54 11.65 -4.16
C GLY A 63 7.46 10.59 -5.27
N ASP A 64 8.49 9.75 -5.39
CA ASP A 64 8.56 8.69 -6.41
C ASP A 64 7.56 7.57 -6.11
N VAL A 65 7.39 7.16 -4.86
CA VAL A 65 6.29 6.25 -4.45
C VAL A 65 4.92 6.85 -4.80
N LEU A 66 4.70 8.15 -4.54
CA LEU A 66 3.44 8.82 -4.89
C LEU A 66 3.25 8.87 -6.41
N MET A 67 4.30 9.14 -7.18
CA MET A 67 4.29 9.09 -8.63
C MET A 67 3.83 7.71 -9.14
N GLN A 68 4.36 6.61 -8.60
CA GLN A 68 3.96 5.25 -8.95
C GLN A 68 2.47 5.01 -8.69
N VAL A 69 1.95 5.48 -7.55
CA VAL A 69 0.51 5.37 -7.24
C VAL A 69 -0.34 6.09 -8.28
N VAL A 70 0.03 7.33 -8.63
CA VAL A 70 -0.68 8.14 -9.64
C VAL A 70 -0.57 7.49 -11.03
N PHE A 71 0.60 6.96 -11.36
CA PHE A 71 0.83 6.29 -12.64
C PHE A 71 -0.07 5.06 -12.84
N HIS A 72 -0.14 4.21 -11.82
CA HIS A 72 -1.05 3.06 -11.81
C HIS A 72 -2.53 3.48 -11.91
N ALA A 73 -2.93 4.54 -11.22
CA ALA A 73 -4.29 5.06 -11.28
C ALA A 73 -4.65 5.63 -12.66
N GLU A 74 -3.68 6.25 -13.35
CA GLU A 74 -3.91 6.79 -14.70
C GLU A 74 -4.01 5.67 -15.75
N ILE A 75 -3.21 4.58 -15.62
CA ILE A 75 -3.35 3.39 -16.47
C ILE A 75 -4.78 2.84 -16.39
N GLU A 76 -5.35 2.71 -15.19
CA GLU A 76 -6.72 2.24 -15.00
C GLU A 76 -7.75 3.23 -15.52
N THR A 77 -7.53 4.53 -15.32
CA THR A 77 -8.41 5.58 -15.84
C THR A 77 -8.54 5.50 -17.37
N GLU A 78 -7.43 5.26 -18.07
CA GLU A 78 -7.40 5.09 -19.53
C GLU A 78 -8.20 3.86 -20.00
N GLN A 79 -8.28 2.82 -19.17
CA GLN A 79 -9.00 1.58 -19.46
C GLN A 79 -10.47 1.60 -19.01
N GLY A 80 -10.92 2.71 -18.41
CA GLY A 80 -12.27 2.85 -17.86
C GLY A 80 -12.46 2.12 -16.53
N GLY A 81 -11.37 1.80 -15.83
CA GLY A 81 -11.37 1.23 -14.48
C GLY A 81 -11.47 2.32 -13.41
N PHE A 82 -10.73 2.17 -12.30
CA PHE A 82 -10.74 3.14 -11.20
C PHE A 82 -9.88 4.37 -11.52
N THR A 83 -10.14 5.46 -10.81
CA THR A 83 -9.42 6.73 -10.91
C THR A 83 -8.58 7.00 -9.65
N MET A 84 -7.71 8.01 -9.69
CA MET A 84 -7.02 8.49 -8.49
C MET A 84 -8.01 8.95 -7.41
N GLY A 85 -9.15 9.50 -7.80
CA GLY A 85 -10.24 9.85 -6.88
C GLY A 85 -10.76 8.64 -6.11
N ASP A 86 -10.95 7.52 -6.77
CA ASP A 86 -11.41 6.26 -6.15
C ASP A 86 -10.35 5.69 -5.19
N VAL A 87 -9.07 5.80 -5.53
CA VAL A 87 -7.95 5.39 -4.65
C VAL A 87 -7.97 6.22 -3.36
N ILE A 88 -8.10 7.55 -3.47
CA ILE A 88 -8.17 8.46 -2.33
C ILE A 88 -9.44 8.18 -1.50
N GLN A 89 -10.61 8.08 -2.15
CA GLN A 89 -11.87 7.80 -1.47
C GLN A 89 -11.78 6.50 -0.66
N GLY A 90 -11.30 5.43 -1.27
CA GLY A 90 -11.18 4.14 -0.61
C GLY A 90 -10.25 4.14 0.60
N ILE A 91 -9.11 4.85 0.53
CA ILE A 91 -8.22 4.93 1.69
C ILE A 91 -8.78 5.83 2.79
N CYS A 92 -9.44 6.94 2.44
CA CYS A 92 -10.08 7.83 3.41
C CYS A 92 -11.21 7.11 4.17
N GLU A 93 -12.10 6.43 3.48
CA GLU A 93 -13.18 5.64 4.10
C GLU A 93 -12.62 4.57 5.03
N LYS A 94 -11.60 3.86 4.59
CA LYS A 94 -10.91 2.86 5.39
C LYS A 94 -10.30 3.46 6.66
N MET A 95 -9.65 4.61 6.58
CA MET A 95 -9.05 5.27 7.74
C MET A 95 -10.12 5.74 8.73
N ILE A 96 -11.20 6.34 8.24
CA ILE A 96 -12.33 6.78 9.07
C ILE A 96 -12.98 5.58 9.77
N TYR A 97 -13.28 4.53 9.02
CA TYR A 97 -13.93 3.32 9.54
C TYR A 97 -13.09 2.62 10.62
N ARG A 98 -11.77 2.54 10.42
CA ARG A 98 -10.86 1.83 11.34
C ARG A 98 -10.41 2.64 12.54
N HIS A 99 -10.79 3.92 12.62
CA HIS A 99 -10.49 4.80 13.75
C HIS A 99 -11.76 5.37 14.40
N PRO A 100 -12.69 4.52 14.88
CA PRO A 100 -13.93 5.01 15.47
C PRO A 100 -13.71 5.79 16.76
N HIS A 101 -12.56 5.64 17.40
CA HIS A 101 -12.15 6.42 18.57
C HIS A 101 -11.74 7.86 18.24
N VAL A 102 -11.49 8.18 16.95
CA VAL A 102 -11.17 9.53 16.46
C VAL A 102 -12.35 10.12 15.70
N PHE A 103 -12.97 9.35 14.81
CA PHE A 103 -13.99 9.83 13.87
C PHE A 103 -15.43 9.42 14.26
N GLY A 104 -15.61 8.66 15.35
CA GLY A 104 -16.89 8.14 15.78
C GLY A 104 -17.08 8.19 17.30
N SER A 105 -17.86 7.25 17.83
CA SER A 105 -18.18 7.12 19.26
C SER A 105 -17.34 6.06 19.98
N GLY A 106 -16.40 5.42 19.31
CA GLY A 106 -15.50 4.42 19.90
C GLY A 106 -14.58 5.05 20.95
N LYS A 107 -14.02 4.21 21.83
CA LYS A 107 -12.99 4.61 22.80
C LYS A 107 -11.80 3.70 22.66
N ALA A 108 -10.62 4.26 22.75
CA ALA A 108 -9.37 3.55 22.90
C ALA A 108 -8.37 4.52 23.56
N ASP A 109 -7.90 4.17 24.74
CA ASP A 109 -7.05 5.04 25.54
C ASP A 109 -5.56 4.67 25.41
N THR A 110 -5.26 3.50 24.84
CA THR A 110 -3.89 3.02 24.63
C THR A 110 -3.65 2.58 23.17
N ALA A 111 -2.38 2.59 22.76
CA ALA A 111 -1.99 2.11 21.44
C ALA A 111 -2.33 0.63 21.23
N GLU A 112 -2.26 -0.19 22.28
CA GLU A 112 -2.61 -1.60 22.26
C GLU A 112 -4.11 -1.81 21.97
N GLU A 113 -4.97 -1.05 22.63
CA GLU A 113 -6.42 -1.07 22.36
C GLU A 113 -6.75 -0.66 20.93
N VAL A 114 -6.08 0.36 20.41
CA VAL A 114 -6.22 0.79 19.01
C VAL A 114 -5.86 -0.37 18.06
N LEU A 115 -4.75 -1.08 18.30
CA LEU A 115 -4.31 -2.19 17.45
C LEU A 115 -5.29 -3.37 17.49
N ILE A 116 -5.84 -3.71 18.65
CA ILE A 116 -6.85 -4.77 18.81
C ILE A 116 -8.12 -4.41 18.02
N ASN A 117 -8.64 -3.20 18.23
CA ASN A 117 -9.83 -2.70 17.55
C ASN A 117 -9.62 -2.66 16.01
N TRP A 118 -8.45 -2.22 15.55
CA TRP A 118 -8.08 -2.20 14.14
C TRP A 118 -8.12 -3.59 13.50
N GLU A 119 -7.54 -4.60 14.15
CA GLU A 119 -7.54 -5.96 13.61
C GLU A 119 -8.95 -6.57 13.57
N GLU A 120 -9.80 -6.28 14.55
CA GLU A 120 -11.19 -6.72 14.55
C GLU A 120 -12.00 -6.07 13.43
N LEU A 121 -11.88 -4.75 13.26
CA LEU A 121 -12.55 -4.01 12.19
C LEU A 121 -12.09 -4.47 10.81
N LYS A 122 -10.78 -4.72 10.65
CA LYS A 122 -10.21 -5.26 9.42
C LYS A 122 -10.72 -6.66 9.07
N LYS A 123 -10.91 -7.53 10.07
CA LYS A 123 -11.52 -8.85 9.85
C LYS A 123 -12.98 -8.74 9.41
N LYS A 124 -13.75 -7.86 10.07
CA LYS A 124 -15.16 -7.58 9.71
C LYS A 124 -15.29 -7.04 8.28
N GLU A 125 -14.48 -6.04 7.93
CA GLU A 125 -14.45 -5.44 6.59
C GLU A 125 -14.16 -6.48 5.49
N LYS A 126 -13.18 -7.37 5.74
CA LYS A 126 -12.78 -8.43 4.81
C LYS A 126 -13.63 -9.70 4.89
N ARG A 127 -14.64 -9.73 5.76
CA ARG A 127 -15.46 -10.93 6.07
C ARG A 127 -14.60 -12.17 6.38
N GLN A 128 -13.49 -11.96 7.08
CA GLN A 128 -12.56 -13.03 7.46
C GLN A 128 -12.98 -13.61 8.80
N GLU A 129 -13.55 -14.80 8.80
CA GLU A 129 -14.04 -15.48 10.02
C GLU A 129 -12.96 -16.34 10.67
N THR A 130 -11.98 -16.80 9.90
CA THR A 130 -10.96 -17.74 10.39
C THR A 130 -9.54 -17.17 10.34
N GLN A 131 -8.67 -17.67 11.23
CA GLN A 131 -7.23 -17.37 11.23
C GLN A 131 -6.57 -17.78 9.89
N THR A 132 -7.07 -18.84 9.27
CA THR A 132 -6.56 -19.35 7.99
C THR A 132 -6.83 -18.37 6.86
N GLU A 133 -8.03 -17.79 6.77
CA GLU A 133 -8.37 -16.76 5.77
C GLU A 133 -7.52 -15.50 5.94
N VAL A 134 -7.30 -15.09 7.18
CA VAL A 134 -6.40 -13.98 7.48
C VAL A 134 -4.97 -14.28 7.01
N MET A 135 -4.49 -15.52 7.15
CA MET A 135 -3.15 -15.94 6.69
C MET A 135 -3.04 -16.01 5.17
N GLN A 136 -4.05 -16.52 4.48
CA GLN A 136 -4.10 -16.59 3.02
C GLN A 136 -4.17 -15.21 2.35
N SER A 137 -4.56 -14.17 3.08
CA SER A 137 -4.58 -12.79 2.59
C SER A 137 -3.20 -12.09 2.55
N VAL A 138 -2.13 -12.77 2.96
CA VAL A 138 -0.76 -12.24 2.86
C VAL A 138 -0.27 -12.43 1.43
N PRO A 139 0.17 -11.37 0.74
CA PRO A 139 0.69 -11.48 -0.62
C PRO A 139 1.91 -12.41 -0.69
N GLU A 140 1.94 -13.33 -1.65
CA GLU A 140 3.08 -14.22 -1.92
C GLU A 140 4.36 -13.45 -2.32
N ALA A 141 4.16 -12.25 -2.87
CA ALA A 141 5.25 -11.38 -3.33
C ALA A 141 6.01 -10.66 -2.20
N LEU A 142 5.62 -10.85 -0.92
CA LEU A 142 6.39 -10.29 0.20
C LEU A 142 7.73 -11.02 0.35
N PRO A 143 8.88 -10.32 0.25
CA PRO A 143 10.19 -10.95 0.43
C PRO A 143 10.32 -11.60 1.81
N ALA A 144 10.94 -12.78 1.86
CA ALA A 144 11.11 -13.58 3.08
C ALA A 144 11.95 -12.92 4.18
N GLY A 145 12.62 -11.81 3.91
CA GLY A 145 13.54 -11.11 4.82
C GLY A 145 13.03 -9.83 5.45
N ILE A 146 11.82 -9.35 5.10
CA ILE A 146 11.29 -8.12 5.73
C ILE A 146 10.88 -8.42 7.18
N PRO A 147 11.41 -7.67 8.18
CA PRO A 147 10.93 -7.78 9.54
C PRO A 147 9.48 -7.35 9.59
N LEU A 148 8.58 -8.33 9.66
CA LEU A 148 7.16 -8.06 9.80
C LEU A 148 6.89 -7.51 11.21
N PRO A 149 6.00 -6.52 11.35
CA PRO A 149 5.58 -6.06 12.66
C PRO A 149 5.09 -7.25 13.50
N PRO A 150 5.20 -7.21 14.85
CA PRO A 150 4.98 -8.36 15.73
C PRO A 150 3.72 -9.18 15.43
N TRP A 151 2.63 -8.50 15.09
CA TRP A 151 1.36 -9.12 14.72
C TRP A 151 1.39 -9.83 13.33
N LYS A 152 2.25 -9.38 12.39
CA LYS A 152 2.51 -10.10 11.12
C LYS A 152 3.54 -11.22 11.30
N THR A 153 4.46 -11.09 12.24
CA THR A 153 5.49 -12.11 12.54
C THR A 153 4.87 -13.37 13.13
N VAL A 154 3.88 -13.23 14.02
CA VAL A 154 3.09 -14.37 14.52
C VAL A 154 2.36 -15.08 13.38
N LYS A 155 1.81 -14.32 12.43
CA LYS A 155 1.16 -14.81 11.22
C LYS A 155 2.13 -15.62 10.34
N ALA A 156 3.33 -15.09 10.09
CA ALA A 156 4.35 -15.76 9.30
C ALA A 156 4.90 -17.02 10.00
N LYS A 157 5.16 -16.98 11.31
CA LYS A 157 5.60 -18.15 12.10
C LYS A 157 4.58 -19.29 12.09
N LEU A 158 3.29 -18.98 12.19
CA LEU A 158 2.23 -19.98 12.11
C LEU A 158 2.10 -20.59 10.71
N MET A 159 2.40 -19.84 9.66
CA MET A 159 2.45 -20.32 8.28
C MET A 159 3.61 -21.31 8.08
N PHE A 160 4.81 -21.01 8.58
CA PHE A 160 5.94 -21.94 8.56
C PHE A 160 5.68 -23.22 9.34
N LEU A 161 5.06 -23.15 10.50
CA LEU A 161 4.66 -24.32 11.30
C LEU A 161 3.65 -25.21 10.58
N LYS A 162 2.68 -24.64 9.85
CA LYS A 162 1.70 -25.44 9.08
C LYS A 162 2.31 -26.14 7.87
N ILE A 163 3.23 -25.51 7.17
CA ILE A 163 3.97 -26.14 6.06
C ILE A 163 4.78 -27.33 6.59
N SER A 164 5.44 -27.17 7.74
CA SER A 164 6.21 -28.21 8.39
C SER A 164 5.36 -29.40 8.84
N VAL A 165 4.15 -29.15 9.37
CA VAL A 165 3.20 -30.19 9.80
C VAL A 165 2.57 -30.90 8.59
N ALA A 166 2.23 -30.17 7.53
CA ALA A 166 1.68 -30.77 6.30
C ALA A 166 2.71 -31.69 5.61
N THR A 167 3.99 -31.31 5.63
CA THR A 167 5.08 -32.14 5.07
C THR A 167 5.35 -33.38 5.91
N LEU A 168 5.16 -33.31 7.23
CA LEU A 168 5.33 -34.46 8.16
C LEU A 168 4.15 -35.45 8.12
N LEU A 169 2.96 -35.03 7.68
CA LEU A 169 1.79 -35.89 7.56
C LEU A 169 1.65 -36.53 6.16
N SER A 170 2.50 -36.13 5.20
CA SER A 170 2.54 -36.67 3.83
C SER A 170 3.76 -37.58 3.59
N SER A 171 4.55 -37.86 4.60
CA SER A 171 5.64 -38.86 4.65
C SER A 171 5.26 -40.03 5.56
#